data_1521567bcc335bf8f6c35c4059fda327
#
_entry.id   1521567bcc335bf8f6c35c4059fda327
#
_cell.length_a   1.000
_cell.length_b   1.000
_cell.length_c   1.000
_cell.angle_alpha   90.00
_cell.angle_beta   90.00
_cell.angle_gamma   90.00
#
_symmetry.space_group_name_H-M   'P 1'
#
loop_
_entity.id
_entity.type
_entity.pdbx_description
1 polymer ?
#
loop_
_entity_poly.entity_id
_entity_poly.type
_entity_poly.pdbx_seq_one_letter_code
_entity_poly.pdbx_strand_id
1 'polypeptide(L)'
;MDCVAGYSLYVDLIEPLIGDTPTLRSGMMKEVERVEAAIATACGGTSCALISSGDPGIYAMAGLVFETCKIKNIPVVRPGAPAAGGMDGSSLVVEVIPGIPAVCAGAALLGAPLTHDFAVVSLSDLLTPWDLIAERLEAAARADFVIVIYNPKSKKRDWQLGEARNIILAHRDPETPVGIVTGAMRRNQEVRVVPLQALGEAPVGMQTTLFVGSRSSSRYLDFMFTPRGYSGKYEIR
;
A
#
# COMPACT_ATOMS: atom_id res chain seq x y z
N MET A 1 0.66 4.08 25.88
CA MET A 1 1.69 4.14 24.83
C MET A 1 2.68 5.21 25.25
N ASP A 2 3.94 4.87 25.35
CA ASP A 2 4.96 5.72 25.97
C ASP A 2 5.90 6.36 24.94
N CYS A 3 5.87 5.86 23.68
CA CYS A 3 6.69 6.37 22.59
C CYS A 3 6.01 6.14 21.23
N VAL A 4 6.24 7.06 20.27
CA VAL A 4 5.82 6.92 18.87
C VAL A 4 7.05 6.95 17.98
N ALA A 5 7.23 5.90 17.18
CA ALA A 5 8.28 5.81 16.16
C ALA A 5 7.65 5.95 14.75
N GLY A 6 8.25 6.77 13.88
CA GLY A 6 7.68 6.96 12.56
C GLY A 6 8.56 7.76 11.60
N TYR A 7 8.17 7.72 10.32
CA TYR A 7 8.68 8.67 9.34
C TYR A 7 8.22 10.08 9.72
N SER A 8 9.13 11.05 9.69
CA SER A 8 8.87 12.41 10.21
C SER A 8 7.56 13.01 9.71
N LEU A 9 7.27 12.91 8.40
CA LEU A 9 6.02 13.45 7.83
C LEU A 9 4.75 12.72 8.35
N TYR A 10 4.85 11.45 8.74
CA TYR A 10 3.70 10.74 9.31
C TYR A 10 3.50 11.11 10.77
N VAL A 11 4.58 11.33 11.51
CA VAL A 11 4.50 11.83 12.88
C VAL A 11 3.89 13.23 12.91
N ASP A 12 4.27 14.12 11.97
CA ASP A 12 3.69 15.47 11.86
C ASP A 12 2.16 15.42 11.61
N LEU A 13 1.68 14.44 10.82
CA LEU A 13 0.24 14.29 10.55
C LEU A 13 -0.58 13.93 11.79
N ILE A 14 0.01 13.28 12.77
CA ILE A 14 -0.66 12.83 13.99
C ILE A 14 -0.25 13.62 15.24
N GLU A 15 0.59 14.63 15.09
CA GLU A 15 1.07 15.47 16.21
C GLU A 15 -0.05 15.98 17.11
N PRO A 16 -1.21 16.43 16.58
CA PRO A 16 -2.34 16.85 17.44
C PRO A 16 -2.95 15.72 18.29
N LEU A 17 -2.69 14.45 17.92
CA LEU A 17 -3.26 13.28 18.60
C LEU A 17 -2.31 12.70 19.65
N ILE A 18 -1.01 12.90 19.49
CA ILE A 18 0.02 12.33 20.38
C ILE A 18 0.47 13.28 21.47
N GLY A 19 0.20 14.59 21.34
CA GLY A 19 0.59 15.61 22.31
C GLY A 19 2.08 15.56 22.65
N ASP A 20 2.40 15.53 23.93
CA ASP A 20 3.78 15.50 24.44
C ASP A 20 4.42 14.10 24.47
N THR A 21 3.79 13.09 23.83
CA THR A 21 4.35 11.73 23.77
C THR A 21 5.72 11.75 23.08
N PRO A 22 6.77 11.17 23.69
CA PRO A 22 8.10 11.06 23.10
C PRO A 22 8.05 10.43 21.69
N THR A 23 8.84 10.99 20.75
CA THR A 23 8.85 10.52 19.37
C THR A 23 10.25 10.12 18.90
N LEU A 24 10.32 8.99 18.16
CA LEU A 24 11.49 8.55 17.41
C LEU A 24 11.25 8.85 15.93
N ARG A 25 11.72 10.00 15.48
CA ARG A 25 11.54 10.48 14.11
C ARG A 25 12.72 10.09 13.22
N SER A 26 12.46 9.63 12.02
CA SER A 26 13.52 9.34 11.06
C SER A 26 13.12 9.79 9.65
N GLY A 27 14.14 9.99 8.80
CA GLY A 27 13.96 10.36 7.40
C GLY A 27 13.49 9.22 6.50
N MET A 28 13.36 9.54 5.22
CA MET A 28 13.15 8.54 4.15
C MET A 28 14.40 7.65 4.00
N MET A 29 14.22 6.39 3.59
CA MET A 29 15.27 5.37 3.46
C MET A 29 15.96 5.00 4.79
N LYS A 30 15.27 5.20 5.92
CA LYS A 30 15.71 4.86 7.27
C LYS A 30 14.75 3.86 7.93
N GLU A 31 14.15 2.98 7.11
CA GLU A 31 13.14 2.02 7.57
C GLU A 31 13.72 1.04 8.58
N VAL A 32 14.90 0.48 8.30
CA VAL A 32 15.59 -0.49 9.18
C VAL A 32 15.96 0.16 10.50
N GLU A 33 16.63 1.34 10.48
CA GLU A 33 17.01 2.07 11.68
C GLU A 33 15.78 2.40 12.56
N ARG A 34 14.67 2.78 11.92
CA ARG A 34 13.40 3.08 12.60
C ARG A 34 12.81 1.87 13.30
N VAL A 35 12.77 0.72 12.63
CA VAL A 35 12.29 -0.53 13.21
C VAL A 35 13.18 -1.00 14.33
N GLU A 36 14.50 -0.96 14.16
CA GLU A 36 15.45 -1.35 15.19
C GLU A 36 15.32 -0.48 16.44
N ALA A 37 15.17 0.85 16.26
CA ALA A 37 14.97 1.77 17.38
C ALA A 37 13.65 1.49 18.14
N ALA A 38 12.56 1.23 17.39
CA ALA A 38 11.27 0.88 18.00
C ALA A 38 11.33 -0.44 18.78
N ILE A 39 11.96 -1.47 18.20
CA ILE A 39 12.16 -2.77 18.85
C ILE A 39 13.03 -2.62 20.11
N ALA A 40 14.15 -1.89 20.02
CA ALA A 40 15.03 -1.67 21.17
C ALA A 40 14.29 -0.95 22.31
N THR A 41 13.48 0.06 21.99
CA THR A 41 12.64 0.78 22.97
C THR A 41 11.66 -0.18 23.65
N ALA A 42 11.00 -1.03 22.87
CA ALA A 42 10.03 -1.98 23.40
C ALA A 42 10.69 -3.10 24.24
N CYS A 43 11.85 -3.61 23.82
CA CYS A 43 12.65 -4.56 24.62
C CYS A 43 13.16 -3.94 25.93
N GLY A 44 13.33 -2.61 25.98
CA GLY A 44 13.65 -1.87 27.21
C GLY A 44 12.46 -1.68 28.16
N GLY A 45 11.29 -2.27 27.88
CA GLY A 45 10.10 -2.21 28.73
C GLY A 45 9.19 -1.00 28.48
N THR A 46 9.42 -0.23 27.41
CA THR A 46 8.63 0.95 27.04
C THR A 46 7.68 0.62 25.89
N SER A 47 6.38 0.89 26.01
CA SER A 47 5.45 0.63 24.91
C SER A 47 5.68 1.61 23.76
N CYS A 48 5.93 1.08 22.55
CA CYS A 48 6.26 1.88 21.38
C CYS A 48 5.27 1.61 20.22
N ALA A 49 4.62 2.67 19.72
CA ALA A 49 3.82 2.59 18.52
C ALA A 49 4.68 2.94 17.29
N LEU A 50 4.91 1.97 16.43
CA LEU A 50 5.51 2.18 15.12
C LEU A 50 4.42 2.53 14.11
N ILE A 51 4.40 3.79 13.66
CA ILE A 51 3.34 4.28 12.78
C ILE A 51 3.75 4.24 11.30
N SER A 52 2.76 3.96 10.46
CA SER A 52 2.87 4.07 9.00
C SER A 52 1.60 4.68 8.40
N SER A 53 1.65 5.10 7.15
CA SER A 53 0.47 5.56 6.42
C SER A 53 -0.29 4.36 5.85
N GLY A 54 -1.60 4.38 5.91
CA GLY A 54 -2.45 3.30 5.41
C GLY A 54 -2.54 2.13 6.37
N ASP A 55 -2.35 0.92 5.86
CA ASP A 55 -2.31 -0.31 6.65
C ASP A 55 -0.86 -0.76 6.85
N PRO A 56 -0.44 -1.11 8.08
CA PRO A 56 0.95 -1.48 8.36
C PRO A 56 1.40 -2.78 7.70
N GLY A 57 0.49 -3.64 7.24
CA GLY A 57 0.76 -4.90 6.55
C GLY A 57 0.80 -4.78 5.03
N ILE A 58 0.43 -3.62 4.44
CA ILE A 58 0.36 -3.46 2.98
C ILE A 58 1.42 -2.46 2.50
N TYR A 59 2.57 -2.97 2.00
CA TYR A 59 3.74 -2.20 1.59
C TYR A 59 4.23 -1.21 2.66
N ALA A 60 4.16 -1.60 3.92
CA ALA A 60 4.48 -0.79 5.08
C ALA A 60 5.37 -1.53 6.09
N MET A 61 5.37 -1.11 7.37
CA MET A 61 6.43 -1.44 8.30
C MET A 61 6.27 -2.78 9.04
N ALA A 62 5.07 -3.39 9.09
CA ALA A 62 4.84 -4.58 9.90
C ALA A 62 5.71 -5.78 9.46
N GLY A 63 5.86 -5.99 8.14
CA GLY A 63 6.72 -7.03 7.61
C GLY A 63 8.17 -6.92 8.10
N LEU A 64 8.72 -5.71 8.05
CA LEU A 64 10.11 -5.45 8.48
C LEU A 64 10.30 -5.64 10.00
N VAL A 65 9.28 -5.39 10.83
CA VAL A 65 9.32 -5.69 12.28
C VAL A 65 9.51 -7.18 12.49
N PHE A 66 8.67 -8.02 11.87
CA PHE A 66 8.77 -9.47 12.00
C PHE A 66 10.08 -10.03 11.42
N GLU A 67 10.52 -9.51 10.28
CA GLU A 67 11.80 -9.89 9.66
C GLU A 67 12.97 -9.57 10.59
N THR A 68 13.00 -8.36 11.15
CA THR A 68 14.05 -7.93 12.10
C THR A 68 14.05 -8.79 13.35
N CYS A 69 12.89 -9.06 13.96
CA CYS A 69 12.78 -9.92 15.13
C CYS A 69 13.28 -11.34 14.83
N LYS A 70 12.92 -11.91 13.66
CA LYS A 70 13.39 -13.22 13.23
C LYS A 70 14.90 -13.27 13.06
N ILE A 71 15.50 -12.27 12.39
CA ILE A 71 16.97 -12.20 12.17
C ILE A 71 17.73 -12.05 13.49
N LYS A 72 17.20 -11.25 14.42
CA LYS A 72 17.81 -11.01 15.74
C LYS A 72 17.45 -12.05 16.79
N ASN A 73 16.69 -13.09 16.44
CA ASN A 73 16.20 -14.11 17.36
C ASN A 73 15.45 -13.54 18.59
N ILE A 74 14.67 -12.48 18.37
CA ILE A 74 13.81 -11.88 19.39
C ILE A 74 12.47 -12.63 19.38
N PRO A 75 12.09 -13.32 20.46
CA PRO A 75 10.81 -14.01 20.55
C PRO A 75 9.66 -13.02 20.50
N VAL A 76 8.66 -13.30 19.66
CA VAL A 76 7.49 -12.43 19.47
C VAL A 76 6.22 -13.19 19.84
N VAL A 77 5.34 -12.53 20.58
CA VAL A 77 4.03 -13.07 20.96
C VAL A 77 2.92 -12.06 20.65
N ARG A 78 1.71 -12.57 20.50
CA ARG A 78 0.50 -11.72 20.38
C ARG A 78 0.07 -11.20 21.74
N PRO A 79 -0.69 -10.10 21.82
CA PRO A 79 -1.32 -9.65 23.06
C PRO A 79 -2.12 -10.78 23.72
N GLY A 80 -1.92 -10.97 25.04
CA GLY A 80 -2.59 -12.00 25.83
C GLY A 80 -2.06 -13.43 25.67
N ALA A 81 -1.09 -13.67 24.78
CA ALA A 81 -0.44 -14.98 24.70
C ALA A 81 0.58 -15.16 25.84
N PRO A 82 0.79 -16.43 26.32
CA PRO A 82 1.85 -16.71 27.26
C PRO A 82 3.22 -16.37 26.65
N ALA A 83 4.17 -15.94 27.49
CA ALA A 83 5.53 -15.63 27.04
C ALA A 83 6.14 -16.85 26.33
N ALA A 84 6.58 -16.66 25.09
CA ALA A 84 7.38 -17.68 24.40
C ALA A 84 8.81 -17.52 24.95
N GLY A 85 9.29 -18.51 25.70
CA GLY A 85 10.57 -18.42 26.40
C GLY A 85 11.73 -18.05 25.50
N GLY A 86 12.23 -16.83 25.63
CA GLY A 86 13.59 -16.44 25.24
C GLY A 86 14.58 -16.98 26.27
N MET A 87 15.89 -16.84 26.04
CA MET A 87 16.95 -17.29 26.98
C MET A 87 16.83 -16.64 28.37
N ASP A 88 16.15 -15.49 28.45
CA ASP A 88 15.87 -14.72 29.69
C ASP A 88 14.38 -14.73 30.09
N GLY A 89 13.52 -15.53 29.39
CA GLY A 89 12.09 -15.60 29.63
C GLY A 89 11.30 -14.39 29.09
N SER A 90 11.94 -13.41 28.46
CA SER A 90 11.27 -12.25 27.87
C SER A 90 10.84 -12.50 26.44
N SER A 91 9.69 -11.95 26.05
CA SER A 91 9.22 -11.94 24.68
C SER A 91 8.63 -10.58 24.34
N LEU A 92 8.84 -10.14 23.11
CA LEU A 92 8.27 -8.88 22.60
C LEU A 92 6.79 -9.12 22.24
N VAL A 93 5.90 -8.37 22.87
CA VAL A 93 4.48 -8.37 22.47
C VAL A 93 4.31 -7.47 21.26
N VAL A 94 3.85 -8.02 20.14
CA VAL A 94 3.59 -7.26 18.91
C VAL A 94 2.12 -7.35 18.53
N GLU A 95 1.49 -6.19 18.39
CA GLU A 95 0.13 -6.05 17.85
C GLU A 95 0.17 -5.28 16.54
N VAL A 96 -0.46 -5.82 15.50
CA VAL A 96 -0.64 -5.12 14.21
C VAL A 96 -2.05 -4.55 14.18
N ILE A 97 -2.15 -3.23 14.28
CA ILE A 97 -3.42 -2.51 14.24
C ILE A 97 -3.77 -2.25 12.76
N PRO A 98 -4.89 -2.76 12.23
CA PRO A 98 -5.27 -2.54 10.84
C PRO A 98 -5.59 -1.08 10.57
N GLY A 99 -5.29 -0.63 9.35
CA GLY A 99 -5.60 0.69 8.86
C GLY A 99 -6.32 0.67 7.52
N ILE A 100 -6.57 1.83 6.94
CA ILE A 100 -7.20 1.94 5.62
C ILE A 100 -6.09 2.12 4.57
N PRO A 101 -5.73 1.07 3.81
CA PRO A 101 -4.70 1.17 2.79
C PRO A 101 -5.16 1.97 1.58
N ALA A 102 -4.22 2.50 0.79
CA ALA A 102 -4.52 3.29 -0.39
C ALA A 102 -5.38 2.54 -1.43
N VAL A 103 -5.29 1.22 -1.50
CA VAL A 103 -6.17 0.40 -2.34
C VAL A 103 -7.64 0.54 -1.94
N CYS A 104 -7.97 0.52 -0.66
CA CYS A 104 -9.35 0.70 -0.19
C CYS A 104 -9.81 2.16 -0.28
N ALA A 105 -8.97 3.09 0.19
CA ALA A 105 -9.29 4.52 0.16
C ALA A 105 -9.47 5.03 -1.29
N GLY A 106 -8.57 4.65 -2.19
CA GLY A 106 -8.66 5.04 -3.59
C GLY A 106 -9.84 4.39 -4.32
N ALA A 107 -10.12 3.13 -4.05
CA ALA A 107 -11.28 2.46 -4.63
C ALA A 107 -12.60 3.14 -4.22
N ALA A 108 -12.74 3.52 -2.96
CA ALA A 108 -13.93 4.24 -2.46
C ALA A 108 -14.12 5.60 -3.14
N LEU A 109 -13.03 6.32 -3.44
CA LEU A 109 -13.07 7.60 -4.15
C LEU A 109 -13.41 7.45 -5.62
N LEU A 110 -13.04 6.34 -6.24
CA LEU A 110 -13.36 6.03 -7.64
C LEU A 110 -14.79 5.47 -7.82
N GLY A 111 -15.38 4.94 -6.76
CA GLY A 111 -16.67 4.25 -6.79
C GLY A 111 -16.55 2.79 -6.38
N ALA A 112 -16.54 1.85 -7.35
CA ALA A 112 -16.49 0.42 -7.05
C ALA A 112 -15.60 -0.37 -8.04
N PRO A 113 -14.32 -0.03 -8.24
CA PRO A 113 -13.46 -0.70 -9.21
C PRO A 113 -13.06 -2.12 -8.79
N LEU A 114 -13.11 -2.45 -7.49
CA LEU A 114 -12.61 -3.69 -6.89
C LEU A 114 -13.70 -4.68 -6.48
N THR A 115 -14.87 -4.64 -7.11
CA THR A 115 -15.96 -5.58 -6.81
C THR A 115 -15.79 -6.94 -7.47
N HIS A 116 -14.78 -7.12 -8.30
CA HIS A 116 -14.33 -8.38 -8.88
C HIS A 116 -12.89 -8.68 -8.46
N ASP A 117 -12.30 -9.76 -8.98
CA ASP A 117 -10.93 -10.15 -8.62
C ASP A 117 -9.91 -9.05 -8.98
N PHE A 118 -8.97 -8.80 -8.09
CA PHE A 118 -7.95 -7.79 -8.29
C PHE A 118 -6.58 -8.24 -7.78
N ALA A 119 -5.54 -7.69 -8.37
CA ALA A 119 -4.15 -7.86 -7.98
C ALA A 119 -3.55 -6.53 -7.56
N VAL A 120 -2.69 -6.54 -6.55
CA VAL A 120 -1.96 -5.35 -6.08
C VAL A 120 -0.48 -5.54 -6.39
N VAL A 121 0.12 -4.61 -7.15
CA VAL A 121 1.51 -4.66 -7.57
C VAL A 121 2.20 -3.33 -7.27
N SER A 122 3.38 -3.38 -6.67
CA SER A 122 4.25 -2.21 -6.49
C SER A 122 5.27 -2.14 -7.63
N LEU A 123 5.41 -0.97 -8.25
CA LEU A 123 6.48 -0.73 -9.25
C LEU A 123 7.82 -0.35 -8.61
N SER A 124 7.96 -0.44 -7.29
CA SER A 124 9.23 -0.18 -6.63
C SER A 124 10.19 -1.35 -6.87
N ASP A 125 11.21 -1.09 -7.67
CA ASP A 125 12.28 -2.02 -8.04
C ASP A 125 13.50 -1.95 -7.11
N LEU A 126 13.36 -1.30 -5.96
CA LEU A 126 14.44 -1.16 -4.98
C LEU A 126 14.80 -2.49 -4.30
N LEU A 127 13.79 -3.27 -3.94
CA LEU A 127 13.93 -4.56 -3.23
C LEU A 127 13.46 -5.76 -4.06
N THR A 128 12.73 -5.51 -5.14
CA THR A 128 12.19 -6.54 -6.04
C THR A 128 12.72 -6.27 -7.46
N PRO A 129 13.41 -7.21 -8.10
CA PRO A 129 13.88 -7.03 -9.47
C PRO A 129 12.74 -6.71 -10.43
N TRP A 130 13.01 -5.82 -11.41
CA TRP A 130 12.00 -5.40 -12.38
C TRP A 130 11.39 -6.57 -13.17
N ASP A 131 12.20 -7.55 -13.59
CA ASP A 131 11.71 -8.69 -14.35
C ASP A 131 10.61 -9.45 -13.61
N LEU A 132 10.75 -9.60 -12.29
CA LEU A 132 9.71 -10.23 -11.46
C LEU A 132 8.45 -9.35 -11.34
N ILE A 133 8.60 -8.02 -11.30
CA ILE A 133 7.47 -7.09 -11.31
C ILE A 133 6.73 -7.18 -12.65
N ALA A 134 7.47 -7.20 -13.76
CA ALA A 134 6.93 -7.33 -15.11
C ALA A 134 6.17 -8.65 -15.30
N GLU A 135 6.72 -9.78 -14.83
CA GLU A 135 6.07 -11.09 -14.86
C GLU A 135 4.72 -11.06 -14.08
N ARG A 136 4.69 -10.44 -12.92
CA ARG A 136 3.46 -10.29 -12.11
C ARG A 136 2.40 -9.43 -12.82
N LEU A 137 2.81 -8.34 -13.45
CA LEU A 137 1.93 -7.48 -14.23
C LEU A 137 1.35 -8.23 -15.44
N GLU A 138 2.20 -8.95 -16.17
CA GLU A 138 1.82 -9.78 -17.32
C GLU A 138 0.80 -10.86 -16.91
N ALA A 139 1.08 -11.59 -15.83
CA ALA A 139 0.18 -12.63 -15.32
C ALA A 139 -1.17 -12.07 -14.89
N ALA A 140 -1.20 -10.94 -14.17
CA ALA A 140 -2.43 -10.29 -13.74
C ALA A 140 -3.23 -9.72 -14.93
N ALA A 141 -2.53 -9.12 -15.91
CA ALA A 141 -3.16 -8.58 -17.10
C ALA A 141 -3.78 -9.69 -17.96
N ARG A 142 -3.04 -10.77 -18.20
CA ARG A 142 -3.52 -11.92 -18.97
C ARG A 142 -4.72 -12.61 -18.33
N ALA A 143 -4.71 -12.74 -16.99
CA ALA A 143 -5.81 -13.34 -16.23
C ALA A 143 -7.01 -12.42 -15.99
N ASP A 144 -6.99 -11.21 -16.53
CA ASP A 144 -8.07 -10.22 -16.47
C ASP A 144 -8.40 -9.67 -15.08
N PHE A 145 -7.43 -9.63 -14.17
CA PHE A 145 -7.61 -8.97 -12.88
C PHE A 145 -7.71 -7.45 -13.04
N VAL A 146 -8.47 -6.78 -12.18
CA VAL A 146 -8.25 -5.34 -11.94
C VAL A 146 -6.87 -5.20 -11.29
N ILE A 147 -6.01 -4.30 -11.81
CA ILE A 147 -4.64 -4.16 -11.32
C ILE A 147 -4.49 -2.86 -10.55
N VAL A 148 -4.18 -2.96 -9.26
CA VAL A 148 -3.88 -1.80 -8.41
C VAL A 148 -2.37 -1.61 -8.35
N ILE A 149 -1.89 -0.46 -8.82
CA ILE A 149 -0.46 -0.16 -8.90
C ILE A 149 -0.08 0.81 -7.79
N TYR A 150 0.81 0.37 -6.92
CA TYR A 150 1.49 1.19 -5.91
C TYR A 150 2.84 1.68 -6.40
N ASN A 151 3.28 2.80 -5.84
CA ASN A 151 4.58 3.40 -6.17
C ASN A 151 4.81 3.57 -7.69
N PRO A 152 3.85 4.14 -8.44
CA PRO A 152 3.91 4.16 -9.89
C PRO A 152 5.08 4.97 -10.44
N LYS A 153 5.49 6.03 -9.74
CA LYS A 153 6.58 6.93 -10.18
C LYS A 153 7.27 7.61 -9.00
N SER A 154 8.58 7.88 -9.14
CA SER A 154 9.34 8.73 -8.23
C SER A 154 10.31 9.64 -9.02
N LYS A 155 11.03 10.53 -8.33
CA LYS A 155 12.04 11.40 -8.98
C LYS A 155 13.17 10.64 -9.67
N LYS A 156 13.48 9.43 -9.19
CA LYS A 156 14.58 8.58 -9.71
C LYS A 156 14.08 7.37 -10.51
N ARG A 157 12.78 7.12 -10.52
CA ARG A 157 12.15 5.96 -11.13
C ARG A 157 10.94 6.46 -11.94
N ASP A 158 11.10 6.59 -13.25
CA ASP A 158 10.16 7.23 -14.16
C ASP A 158 9.79 6.39 -15.38
N TRP A 159 10.61 5.43 -15.79
CA TRP A 159 10.36 4.58 -16.95
C TRP A 159 9.43 3.38 -16.66
N GLN A 160 9.43 2.89 -15.41
CA GLN A 160 8.70 1.67 -15.01
C GLN A 160 7.19 1.76 -15.27
N LEU A 161 6.61 2.95 -15.11
CA LEU A 161 5.19 3.16 -15.41
C LEU A 161 4.90 3.00 -16.90
N GLY A 162 5.78 3.49 -17.77
CA GLY A 162 5.68 3.32 -19.22
C GLY A 162 5.68 1.85 -19.62
N GLU A 163 6.64 1.08 -19.09
CA GLU A 163 6.75 -0.35 -19.34
C GLU A 163 5.55 -1.12 -18.77
N ALA A 164 5.11 -0.81 -17.53
CA ALA A 164 3.92 -1.41 -16.95
C ALA A 164 2.67 -1.17 -17.82
N ARG A 165 2.51 0.07 -18.34
CA ARG A 165 1.43 0.41 -19.28
C ARG A 165 1.50 -0.44 -20.56
N ASN A 166 2.70 -0.58 -21.15
CA ASN A 166 2.89 -1.36 -22.38
C ASN A 166 2.56 -2.84 -22.16
N ILE A 167 3.01 -3.43 -21.05
CA ILE A 167 2.68 -4.81 -20.67
C ILE A 167 1.17 -4.98 -20.57
N ILE A 168 0.48 -4.07 -19.89
CA ILE A 168 -0.96 -4.17 -19.69
C ILE A 168 -1.72 -3.95 -21.01
N LEU A 169 -1.28 -3.01 -21.86
CA LEU A 169 -1.88 -2.76 -23.18
C LEU A 169 -1.82 -3.96 -24.12
N ALA A 170 -0.87 -4.88 -23.96
CA ALA A 170 -0.83 -6.11 -24.74
C ALA A 170 -2.04 -7.04 -24.46
N HIS A 171 -2.78 -6.82 -23.36
CA HIS A 171 -3.90 -7.65 -22.90
C HIS A 171 -5.20 -6.87 -22.68
N ARG A 172 -5.19 -5.57 -22.83
CA ARG A 172 -6.32 -4.66 -22.55
C ARG A 172 -6.60 -3.75 -23.72
N ASP A 173 -7.88 -3.41 -23.85
CA ASP A 173 -8.30 -2.36 -24.76
C ASP A 173 -7.65 -1.03 -24.37
N PRO A 174 -7.14 -0.22 -25.33
CA PRO A 174 -6.64 1.13 -25.06
C PRO A 174 -7.62 2.04 -24.30
N GLU A 175 -8.92 1.83 -24.47
CA GLU A 175 -9.99 2.57 -23.78
C GLU A 175 -10.31 2.02 -22.38
N THR A 176 -9.65 0.94 -21.92
CA THR A 176 -9.82 0.42 -20.57
C THR A 176 -9.69 1.55 -19.53
N PRO A 177 -10.67 1.74 -18.63
CA PRO A 177 -10.61 2.83 -17.67
C PRO A 177 -9.49 2.62 -16.65
N VAL A 178 -8.75 3.68 -16.37
CA VAL A 178 -7.73 3.75 -15.33
C VAL A 178 -8.10 4.84 -14.35
N GLY A 179 -8.36 4.46 -13.10
CA GLY A 179 -8.53 5.37 -11.98
C GLY A 179 -7.16 5.83 -11.47
N ILE A 180 -7.00 7.13 -11.30
CA ILE A 180 -5.79 7.78 -10.78
C ILE A 180 -6.19 8.51 -9.51
N VAL A 181 -5.67 8.09 -8.37
CA VAL A 181 -5.96 8.71 -7.08
C VAL A 181 -4.65 9.17 -6.44
N THR A 182 -4.52 10.48 -6.26
CA THR A 182 -3.37 11.10 -5.58
C THR A 182 -3.81 11.65 -4.24
N GLY A 183 -3.04 11.39 -3.19
CA GLY A 183 -3.28 11.93 -1.86
C GLY A 183 -4.64 11.54 -1.28
N ALA A 184 -5.07 10.28 -1.46
CA ALA A 184 -6.36 9.78 -0.99
C ALA A 184 -6.61 10.15 0.48
N MET A 185 -7.78 10.74 0.77
CA MET A 185 -8.21 11.21 2.10
C MET A 185 -7.29 12.28 2.72
N ARG A 186 -6.50 13.00 1.91
CA ARG A 186 -5.64 14.11 2.33
C ARG A 186 -6.08 15.43 1.71
N ARG A 187 -5.55 16.56 2.19
CA ARG A 187 -5.88 17.91 1.70
C ARG A 187 -5.60 18.10 0.20
N ASN A 188 -4.62 17.40 -0.34
CA ASN A 188 -4.22 17.45 -1.75
C ASN A 188 -4.79 16.28 -2.57
N GLN A 189 -5.98 15.78 -2.18
CA GLN A 189 -6.65 14.70 -2.90
C GLN A 189 -7.03 15.11 -4.32
N GLU A 190 -6.64 14.29 -5.28
CA GLU A 190 -7.10 14.37 -6.67
C GLU A 190 -7.57 13.01 -7.15
N VAL A 191 -8.68 12.98 -7.89
CA VAL A 191 -9.26 11.77 -8.48
C VAL A 191 -9.54 12.03 -9.96
N ARG A 192 -9.07 11.11 -10.80
CA ARG A 192 -9.29 11.16 -12.27
C ARG A 192 -9.55 9.77 -12.81
N VAL A 193 -10.32 9.67 -13.88
CA VAL A 193 -10.46 8.44 -14.67
C VAL A 193 -10.10 8.75 -16.11
N VAL A 194 -9.10 8.06 -16.63
CA VAL A 194 -8.57 8.23 -17.98
C VAL A 194 -8.55 6.90 -18.71
N PRO A 195 -8.54 6.85 -20.07
CA PRO A 195 -8.27 5.61 -20.78
C PRO A 195 -6.82 5.17 -20.62
N LEU A 196 -6.57 3.86 -20.64
CA LEU A 196 -5.24 3.27 -20.44
C LEU A 196 -4.18 3.84 -21.41
N GLN A 197 -4.55 4.11 -22.66
CA GLN A 197 -3.65 4.72 -23.64
C GLN A 197 -3.13 6.11 -23.19
N ALA A 198 -3.93 6.87 -22.45
CA ALA A 198 -3.58 8.21 -21.99
C ALA A 198 -2.81 8.22 -20.62
N LEU A 199 -2.59 7.06 -20.01
CA LEU A 199 -1.94 6.98 -18.71
C LEU A 199 -0.53 7.63 -18.68
N GLY A 200 0.21 7.57 -19.81
CA GLY A 200 1.55 8.14 -19.90
C GLY A 200 1.62 9.65 -19.76
N GLU A 201 0.53 10.35 -20.07
CA GLU A 201 0.40 11.81 -20.01
C GLU A 201 -0.17 12.30 -18.67
N ALA A 202 -0.67 11.39 -17.86
CA ALA A 202 -1.32 11.73 -16.61
C ALA A 202 -0.31 12.16 -15.54
N PRO A 203 -0.65 13.15 -14.69
CA PRO A 203 0.19 13.54 -13.58
C PRO A 203 0.21 12.44 -12.51
N VAL A 204 1.32 11.71 -12.44
CA VAL A 204 1.51 10.58 -11.53
C VAL A 204 2.78 10.80 -10.70
N GLY A 205 2.71 10.56 -9.40
CA GLY A 205 3.82 10.76 -8.48
C GLY A 205 3.84 9.75 -7.32
N MET A 206 4.66 10.03 -6.32
CA MET A 206 4.87 9.16 -5.16
C MET A 206 3.60 8.92 -4.31
N GLN A 207 2.67 9.86 -4.31
CA GLN A 207 1.43 9.76 -3.52
C GLN A 207 0.24 9.27 -4.36
N THR A 208 0.51 8.71 -5.55
CA THR A 208 -0.51 8.24 -6.47
C THR A 208 -0.66 6.74 -6.37
N THR A 209 -1.90 6.27 -6.39
CA THR A 209 -2.28 4.86 -6.59
C THR A 209 -3.11 4.77 -7.86
N LEU A 210 -2.82 3.80 -8.72
CA LEU A 210 -3.52 3.59 -9.98
C LEU A 210 -4.41 2.35 -9.89
N PHE A 211 -5.55 2.39 -10.57
CA PHE A 211 -6.54 1.30 -10.65
C PHE A 211 -6.82 1.02 -12.12
N VAL A 212 -6.13 0.05 -12.68
CA VAL A 212 -6.33 -0.35 -14.08
C VAL A 212 -7.45 -1.36 -14.15
N GLY A 213 -8.49 -1.05 -14.92
CA GLY A 213 -9.66 -1.90 -15.06
C GLY A 213 -9.38 -3.25 -15.72
N SER A 214 -10.30 -4.21 -15.52
CA SER A 214 -10.43 -5.42 -16.30
C SER A 214 -11.22 -5.13 -17.61
N ARG A 215 -11.41 -6.14 -18.46
CA ARG A 215 -12.24 -6.00 -19.67
C ARG A 215 -13.70 -5.63 -19.37
N SER A 216 -14.19 -5.98 -18.19
CA SER A 216 -15.55 -5.66 -17.76
C SER A 216 -15.67 -4.32 -17.02
N SER A 217 -14.55 -3.70 -16.67
CA SER A 217 -14.57 -2.40 -15.95
C SER A 217 -15.11 -1.29 -16.83
N SER A 218 -15.88 -0.41 -16.24
CA SER A 218 -16.55 0.69 -16.95
C SER A 218 -16.39 2.01 -16.21
N ARG A 219 -16.40 3.09 -16.98
CA ARG A 219 -16.60 4.43 -16.46
C ARG A 219 -18.07 4.80 -16.59
N TYR A 220 -18.66 5.34 -15.53
CA TYR A 220 -19.98 5.94 -15.54
C TYR A 220 -19.91 7.32 -14.88
N LEU A 221 -20.12 8.36 -15.68
CA LEU A 221 -19.89 9.74 -15.27
C LEU A 221 -18.45 9.92 -14.75
N ASP A 222 -18.29 10.33 -13.50
CA ASP A 222 -16.98 10.51 -12.84
C ASP A 222 -16.51 9.28 -12.05
N PHE A 223 -17.30 8.20 -12.08
CA PHE A 223 -17.01 6.97 -11.35
C PHE A 223 -16.41 5.88 -12.24
N MET A 224 -15.63 5.02 -11.61
CA MET A 224 -15.14 3.76 -12.17
C MET A 224 -15.70 2.59 -11.37
N PHE A 225 -16.19 1.57 -12.05
CA PHE A 225 -16.67 0.35 -11.39
C PHE A 225 -16.38 -0.88 -12.24
N THR A 226 -16.34 -2.04 -11.59
CA THR A 226 -16.18 -3.34 -12.26
C THR A 226 -17.41 -4.19 -11.96
N PRO A 227 -18.30 -4.46 -12.94
CA PRO A 227 -19.52 -5.22 -12.71
C PRO A 227 -19.23 -6.64 -12.23
N ARG A 228 -19.98 -7.12 -11.27
CA ARG A 228 -19.88 -8.50 -10.78
C ARG A 228 -20.70 -9.49 -11.61
N GLY A 229 -21.36 -9.03 -12.69
CA GLY A 229 -22.15 -9.85 -13.59
C GLY A 229 -23.63 -9.99 -13.19
N TYR A 230 -24.14 -9.15 -12.29
CA TYR A 230 -25.57 -9.21 -11.90
C TYR A 230 -26.51 -9.00 -13.09
N SER A 231 -26.22 -8.06 -13.99
CA SER A 231 -27.02 -7.78 -15.18
C SER A 231 -27.11 -8.95 -16.18
N GLY A 232 -26.14 -9.87 -16.15
CA GLY A 232 -26.18 -11.08 -16.95
C GLY A 232 -27.08 -12.19 -16.37
N LYS A 233 -27.48 -12.08 -15.11
CA LYS A 233 -28.27 -13.08 -14.38
C LYS A 233 -29.65 -12.57 -13.96
N TYR A 234 -29.77 -11.28 -13.72
CA TYR A 234 -30.97 -10.64 -13.21
C TYR A 234 -31.38 -9.47 -14.10
N GLU A 235 -32.68 -9.30 -14.32
CA GLU A 235 -33.22 -8.11 -14.97
C GLU A 235 -33.11 -6.92 -14.00
N ILE A 236 -32.25 -5.94 -14.34
CA ILE A 236 -32.13 -4.69 -13.56
C ILE A 236 -33.08 -3.68 -14.18
N ARG A 237 -34.17 -3.35 -13.47
CA ARG A 237 -35.19 -2.40 -13.89
C ARG A 237 -34.94 -1.02 -13.32
#